data_96861b5a3beeef696abf1646c18a0fd2
#
_entry.id   96861b5a3beeef696abf1646c18a0fd2
#
_cell.length_a   1.000
_cell.length_b   1.000
_cell.length_c   1.000
_cell.angle_alpha   90.00
_cell.angle_beta   90.00
_cell.angle_gamma   90.00
#
_symmetry.space_group_name_H-M   'P 1'
#
loop_
_entity.id
_entity.type
_entity.pdbx_description
1 polymer ?
#
loop_
_entity_poly.entity_id
_entity_poly.type
_entity_poly.pdbx_seq_one_letter_code
_entity_poly.pdbx_strand_id
1 'polypeptide(L)'
;MLPSVAEKEKKDMAERVIKAALLGFGTVGGGVYKVLKMQQEEMVSKLGARVELKKILVRNIEKAAQKTDDPSLLTNNWKEIVDDPEIEIVIELIGGIEPARTYILEALEAGKNVVTANKDLIAADGHILLDTAAKNKKDFLHEAAVAGGIPIIRPIKQCLAGNHISEVMGIVNGTTNFILTKMSQEGMEFKDALALATELGYAEADPTADIEGLDAGRKVAILASVAFNSRVVFNDV
;
A
#
# COMPACT_ATOMS: atom_id res chain seq x y z
N MET A 1 4.13 11.01 -45.29
CA MET A 1 4.50 11.99 -44.24
C MET A 1 5.21 11.23 -43.14
N LEU A 2 6.47 11.55 -42.85
CA LEU A 2 7.17 10.91 -41.74
C LEU A 2 6.63 11.49 -40.42
N PRO A 3 6.40 10.65 -39.39
CA PRO A 3 5.91 11.13 -38.11
C PRO A 3 6.91 12.13 -37.50
N SER A 4 6.40 13.13 -36.79
CA SER A 4 7.23 14.11 -36.09
C SER A 4 8.07 13.41 -34.99
N VAL A 5 9.20 14.01 -34.59
CA VAL A 5 10.04 13.48 -33.50
C VAL A 5 9.20 13.23 -32.25
N ALA A 6 8.30 14.16 -31.93
CA ALA A 6 7.40 14.01 -30.77
C ALA A 6 6.39 12.84 -30.91
N GLU A 7 5.91 12.55 -32.14
CA GLU A 7 5.03 11.39 -32.38
C GLU A 7 5.80 10.07 -32.32
N LYS A 8 7.07 10.08 -32.73
CA LYS A 8 7.94 8.93 -32.65
C LYS A 8 8.33 8.64 -31.19
N GLU A 9 8.68 9.65 -30.43
CA GLU A 9 8.95 9.53 -28.98
C GLU A 9 7.71 9.08 -28.22
N LYS A 10 6.52 9.60 -28.52
CA LYS A 10 5.26 9.14 -27.94
C LYS A 10 4.94 7.69 -28.28
N LYS A 11 5.28 7.23 -29.48
CA LYS A 11 5.09 5.84 -29.90
C LYS A 11 6.07 4.90 -29.23
N ASP A 12 7.35 5.30 -29.13
CA ASP A 12 8.39 4.51 -28.46
C ASP A 12 8.11 4.43 -26.94
N MET A 13 7.57 5.49 -26.33
CA MET A 13 7.15 5.51 -24.92
C MET A 13 5.92 4.61 -24.67
N ALA A 14 4.98 4.51 -25.63
CA ALA A 14 3.82 3.62 -25.52
C ALA A 14 4.19 2.12 -25.66
N GLU A 15 5.38 1.80 -26.16
CA GLU A 15 5.87 0.42 -26.30
C GLU A 15 6.51 -0.13 -25.01
N ARG A 16 6.91 0.72 -24.04
CA ARG A 16 7.45 0.24 -22.76
C ARG A 16 6.33 -0.31 -21.88
N VAL A 17 6.47 -1.58 -21.51
CA VAL A 17 5.56 -2.26 -20.58
C VAL A 17 6.32 -2.63 -19.33
N ILE A 18 5.86 -2.14 -18.19
CA ILE A 18 6.34 -2.52 -16.85
C ILE A 18 5.42 -3.63 -16.34
N LYS A 19 5.99 -4.81 -16.12
CA LYS A 19 5.23 -5.94 -15.61
C LYS A 19 5.23 -5.97 -14.08
N ALA A 20 4.04 -6.08 -13.51
CA ALA A 20 3.83 -6.13 -12.07
C ALA A 20 3.15 -7.43 -11.65
N ALA A 21 3.36 -7.84 -10.41
CA ALA A 21 2.57 -8.85 -9.74
C ALA A 21 1.81 -8.26 -8.56
N LEU A 22 0.61 -8.78 -8.31
CA LEU A 22 -0.24 -8.38 -7.21
C LEU A 22 -0.33 -9.53 -6.20
N LEU A 23 0.00 -9.27 -4.95
CA LEU A 23 -0.13 -10.23 -3.85
C LEU A 23 -1.36 -9.89 -3.02
N GLY A 24 -2.38 -10.73 -3.09
CA GLY A 24 -3.68 -10.51 -2.47
C GLY A 24 -4.70 -9.87 -3.41
N PHE A 25 -5.90 -10.46 -3.47
CA PHE A 25 -6.99 -10.03 -4.35
C PHE A 25 -8.28 -9.80 -3.54
N GLY A 26 -8.12 -9.11 -2.40
CA GLY A 26 -9.22 -8.62 -1.56
C GLY A 26 -9.81 -7.31 -2.12
N THR A 27 -10.38 -6.50 -1.24
CA THR A 27 -10.99 -5.21 -1.61
C THR A 27 -9.95 -4.27 -2.23
N VAL A 28 -8.80 -4.08 -1.57
CA VAL A 28 -7.73 -3.18 -2.04
C VAL A 28 -7.09 -3.72 -3.32
N GLY A 29 -6.73 -5.01 -3.35
CA GLY A 29 -6.14 -5.64 -4.53
C GLY A 29 -7.06 -5.60 -5.76
N GLY A 30 -8.36 -5.85 -5.55
CA GLY A 30 -9.37 -5.68 -6.61
C GLY A 30 -9.49 -4.23 -7.10
N GLY A 31 -9.32 -3.26 -6.20
CA GLY A 31 -9.26 -1.84 -6.55
C GLY A 31 -8.05 -1.51 -7.42
N VAL A 32 -6.86 -1.99 -7.03
CA VAL A 32 -5.62 -1.82 -7.83
C VAL A 32 -5.76 -2.44 -9.23
N TYR A 33 -6.29 -3.67 -9.31
CA TYR A 33 -6.57 -4.33 -10.59
C TYR A 33 -7.45 -3.46 -11.51
N LYS A 34 -8.55 -2.92 -10.98
CA LYS A 34 -9.46 -2.06 -11.74
C LYS A 34 -8.80 -0.77 -12.19
N VAL A 35 -8.06 -0.10 -11.30
CA VAL A 35 -7.36 1.16 -11.61
C VAL A 35 -6.32 0.94 -12.71
N LEU A 36 -5.51 -0.11 -12.61
CA LEU A 36 -4.52 -0.44 -13.64
C LEU A 36 -5.16 -0.69 -14.99
N LYS A 37 -6.35 -1.30 -15.05
CA LYS A 37 -7.07 -1.50 -16.32
C LYS A 37 -7.69 -0.23 -16.86
N MET A 38 -8.32 0.57 -16.01
CA MET A 38 -9.08 1.76 -16.43
C MET A 38 -8.18 2.94 -16.80
N GLN A 39 -6.98 3.05 -16.24
CA GLN A 39 -6.14 4.24 -16.33
C GLN A 39 -4.90 4.04 -17.22
N GLN A 40 -4.90 3.05 -18.12
CA GLN A 40 -3.74 2.74 -18.96
C GLN A 40 -3.26 3.92 -19.80
N GLU A 41 -4.19 4.62 -20.46
CA GLU A 41 -3.87 5.78 -21.31
C GLU A 41 -3.27 6.92 -20.48
N GLU A 42 -3.83 7.18 -19.31
CA GLU A 42 -3.35 8.20 -18.37
C GLU A 42 -1.96 7.84 -17.82
N MET A 43 -1.72 6.57 -17.54
CA MET A 43 -0.40 6.08 -17.11
C MET A 43 0.63 6.25 -18.21
N VAL A 44 0.32 5.87 -19.45
CA VAL A 44 1.23 6.10 -20.58
C VAL A 44 1.53 7.59 -20.74
N SER A 45 0.53 8.45 -20.62
CA SER A 45 0.72 9.90 -20.72
C SER A 45 1.63 10.47 -19.63
N LYS A 46 1.53 9.96 -18.39
CA LYS A 46 2.28 10.48 -17.22
C LYS A 46 3.62 9.79 -16.99
N LEU A 47 3.69 8.49 -17.23
CA LEU A 47 4.84 7.65 -16.89
C LEU A 47 5.68 7.30 -18.12
N GLY A 48 5.15 7.48 -19.33
CA GLY A 48 5.79 7.01 -20.56
C GLY A 48 5.84 5.48 -20.69
N ALA A 49 4.99 4.75 -19.94
CA ALA A 49 4.96 3.30 -19.94
C ALA A 49 3.58 2.78 -19.54
N ARG A 50 3.23 1.58 -20.03
CA ARG A 50 2.09 0.82 -19.51
C ARG A 50 2.51 0.05 -18.28
N VAL A 51 1.59 -0.12 -17.34
CA VAL A 51 1.78 -1.03 -16.19
C VAL A 51 0.78 -2.17 -16.32
N GLU A 52 1.28 -3.38 -16.49
CA GLU A 52 0.46 -4.57 -16.72
C GLU A 52 0.67 -5.59 -15.60
N LEU A 53 -0.43 -6.15 -15.10
CA LEU A 53 -0.34 -7.27 -14.16
C LEU A 53 -0.05 -8.55 -14.95
N LYS A 54 1.04 -9.23 -14.60
CA LYS A 54 1.43 -10.52 -15.15
C LYS A 54 0.93 -11.67 -14.30
N LYS A 55 0.89 -11.50 -12.97
CA LYS A 55 0.42 -12.50 -12.01
C LYS A 55 -0.29 -11.86 -10.83
N ILE A 56 -1.25 -12.60 -10.29
CA ILE A 56 -1.99 -12.26 -9.07
C ILE A 56 -1.92 -13.46 -8.12
N LEU A 57 -1.20 -13.32 -7.01
CA LEU A 57 -1.09 -14.36 -5.99
C LEU A 57 -2.32 -14.37 -5.10
N VAL A 58 -2.97 -15.51 -5.01
CA VAL A 58 -4.16 -15.73 -4.19
C VAL A 58 -4.12 -17.08 -3.48
N ARG A 59 -4.78 -17.19 -2.34
CA ARG A 59 -4.90 -18.48 -1.62
C ARG A 59 -5.90 -19.42 -2.28
N ASN A 60 -6.99 -18.87 -2.81
CA ASN A 60 -8.08 -19.63 -3.44
C ASN A 60 -8.35 -19.08 -4.84
N ILE A 61 -7.90 -19.83 -5.85
CA ILE A 61 -8.02 -19.46 -7.28
C ILE A 61 -9.48 -19.43 -7.71
N GLU A 62 -10.31 -20.39 -7.30
CA GLU A 62 -11.71 -20.50 -7.71
C GLU A 62 -12.53 -19.28 -7.25
N LYS A 63 -12.33 -18.88 -5.99
CA LYS A 63 -12.98 -17.67 -5.43
C LYS A 63 -12.46 -16.40 -6.11
N ALA A 64 -11.19 -16.33 -6.44
CA ALA A 64 -10.57 -15.18 -7.07
C ALA A 64 -10.98 -15.04 -8.55
N ALA A 65 -11.18 -16.14 -9.26
CA ALA A 65 -11.61 -16.18 -10.66
C ALA A 65 -12.95 -15.46 -10.90
N GLN A 66 -13.82 -15.39 -9.89
CA GLN A 66 -15.08 -14.67 -9.96
C GLN A 66 -14.92 -13.14 -9.96
N LYS A 67 -13.71 -12.63 -9.66
CA LYS A 67 -13.43 -11.20 -9.51
C LYS A 67 -12.57 -10.62 -10.63
N THR A 68 -12.11 -11.44 -11.56
CA THR A 68 -11.28 -11.04 -12.70
C THR A 68 -11.91 -11.52 -14.00
N ASP A 69 -11.73 -10.78 -15.06
CA ASP A 69 -12.06 -11.14 -16.44
C ASP A 69 -10.91 -11.94 -17.12
N ASP A 70 -9.76 -12.05 -16.46
CA ASP A 70 -8.63 -12.87 -16.91
C ASP A 70 -8.12 -13.80 -15.80
N PRO A 71 -8.71 -14.99 -15.65
CA PRO A 71 -8.27 -15.99 -14.67
C PRO A 71 -6.85 -16.53 -14.88
N SER A 72 -6.25 -16.35 -16.07
CA SER A 72 -4.88 -16.82 -16.36
C SER A 72 -3.80 -16.08 -15.58
N LEU A 73 -4.14 -14.90 -15.05
CA LEU A 73 -3.28 -14.13 -14.15
C LEU A 73 -3.16 -14.74 -12.75
N LEU A 74 -4.12 -15.59 -12.35
CA LEU A 74 -4.18 -16.12 -10.99
C LEU A 74 -3.18 -17.22 -10.76
N THR A 75 -2.49 -17.18 -9.63
CA THR A 75 -1.62 -18.25 -9.14
C THR A 75 -1.71 -18.37 -7.62
N ASN A 76 -1.45 -19.55 -7.09
CA ASN A 76 -1.19 -19.78 -5.66
C ASN A 76 0.27 -20.17 -5.38
N ASN A 77 1.12 -20.10 -6.41
CA ASN A 77 2.53 -20.44 -6.34
C ASN A 77 3.37 -19.15 -6.37
N TRP A 78 3.96 -18.80 -5.24
CA TRP A 78 4.82 -17.61 -5.11
C TRP A 78 6.04 -17.64 -6.06
N LYS A 79 6.58 -18.82 -6.32
CA LYS A 79 7.75 -18.97 -7.21
C LYS A 79 7.49 -18.53 -8.64
N GLU A 80 6.26 -18.62 -9.14
CA GLU A 80 5.90 -18.08 -10.45
C GLU A 80 6.01 -16.54 -10.54
N ILE A 81 6.17 -15.87 -9.40
CA ILE A 81 6.32 -14.41 -9.31
C ILE A 81 7.76 -14.06 -8.99
N VAL A 82 8.34 -14.64 -7.94
CA VAL A 82 9.67 -14.24 -7.48
C VAL A 82 10.76 -14.64 -8.47
N ASP A 83 10.64 -15.81 -9.11
CA ASP A 83 11.61 -16.33 -10.08
C ASP A 83 11.42 -15.76 -11.50
N ASP A 84 10.33 -15.05 -11.77
CA ASP A 84 10.05 -14.47 -13.09
C ASP A 84 10.83 -13.17 -13.32
N PRO A 85 11.83 -13.15 -14.24
CA PRO A 85 12.67 -11.97 -14.47
C PRO A 85 11.93 -10.80 -15.14
N GLU A 86 10.77 -11.05 -15.76
CA GLU A 86 10.00 -9.97 -16.40
C GLU A 86 9.17 -9.17 -15.39
N ILE A 87 8.91 -9.70 -14.19
CA ILE A 87 8.19 -8.97 -13.15
C ILE A 87 9.15 -8.00 -12.47
N GLU A 88 8.91 -6.72 -12.67
CA GLU A 88 9.73 -5.63 -12.15
C GLU A 88 9.21 -5.08 -10.81
N ILE A 89 7.89 -5.17 -10.57
CA ILE A 89 7.21 -4.60 -9.41
C ILE A 89 6.33 -5.66 -8.74
N VAL A 90 6.44 -5.76 -7.43
CA VAL A 90 5.52 -6.54 -6.58
C VAL A 90 4.67 -5.59 -5.75
N ILE A 91 3.34 -5.72 -5.85
CA ILE A 91 2.36 -4.93 -5.10
C ILE A 91 1.77 -5.83 -4.03
N GLU A 92 2.19 -5.65 -2.77
CA GLU A 92 1.75 -6.47 -1.64
C GLU A 92 0.55 -5.86 -0.93
N LEU A 93 -0.55 -6.61 -0.89
CA LEU A 93 -1.84 -6.25 -0.28
C LEU A 93 -2.48 -7.44 0.46
N ILE A 94 -1.65 -8.36 0.99
CA ILE A 94 -2.11 -9.53 1.75
C ILE A 94 -2.53 -9.10 3.15
N GLY A 95 -1.74 -8.20 3.77
CA GLY A 95 -1.88 -7.81 5.17
C GLY A 95 -1.29 -8.83 6.16
N GLY A 96 -1.18 -8.41 7.44
CA GLY A 96 -0.52 -9.18 8.49
C GLY A 96 1.01 -9.20 8.33
N ILE A 97 1.69 -9.95 9.20
CA ILE A 97 3.16 -10.02 9.20
C ILE A 97 3.64 -11.09 8.22
N GLU A 98 3.24 -12.34 8.44
CA GLU A 98 3.58 -13.45 7.55
C GLU A 98 2.35 -13.91 6.75
N PRO A 99 2.50 -14.29 5.50
CA PRO A 99 3.74 -14.45 4.73
C PRO A 99 4.23 -13.17 4.00
N ALA A 100 3.60 -12.01 4.25
CA ALA A 100 3.90 -10.77 3.56
C ALA A 100 5.38 -10.36 3.71
N ARG A 101 5.93 -10.47 4.93
CA ARG A 101 7.34 -10.20 5.23
C ARG A 101 8.29 -11.04 4.38
N THR A 102 8.09 -12.35 4.39
CA THR A 102 8.89 -13.28 3.59
C THR A 102 8.84 -12.92 2.11
N TYR A 103 7.67 -12.71 1.56
CA TYR A 103 7.51 -12.39 0.13
C TYR A 103 8.13 -11.05 -0.27
N ILE A 104 8.03 -10.03 0.59
CA ILE A 104 8.67 -8.73 0.33
C ILE A 104 10.19 -8.86 0.34
N LEU A 105 10.77 -9.54 1.33
CA LEU A 105 12.22 -9.74 1.42
C LEU A 105 12.74 -10.49 0.20
N GLU A 106 12.13 -11.62 -0.16
CA GLU A 106 12.51 -12.41 -1.33
C GLU A 106 12.35 -11.62 -2.64
N ALA A 107 11.28 -10.81 -2.79
CA ALA A 107 11.10 -9.96 -3.95
C ALA A 107 12.22 -8.91 -4.09
N LEU A 108 12.58 -8.23 -3.01
CA LEU A 108 13.67 -7.26 -3.00
C LEU A 108 15.02 -7.91 -3.32
N GLU A 109 15.30 -9.10 -2.75
CA GLU A 109 16.51 -9.89 -3.00
C GLU A 109 16.57 -10.41 -4.44
N ALA A 110 15.42 -10.76 -5.03
CA ALA A 110 15.28 -11.12 -6.45
C ALA A 110 15.33 -9.90 -7.39
N GLY A 111 15.61 -8.70 -6.87
CA GLY A 111 15.80 -7.49 -7.67
C GLY A 111 14.50 -6.84 -8.14
N LYS A 112 13.38 -7.06 -7.47
CA LYS A 112 12.09 -6.41 -7.78
C LYS A 112 11.85 -5.22 -6.86
N ASN A 113 11.19 -4.19 -7.38
CA ASN A 113 10.68 -3.08 -6.57
C ASN A 113 9.39 -3.53 -5.85
N VAL A 114 9.14 -2.98 -4.68
CA VAL A 114 7.97 -3.36 -3.88
C VAL A 114 7.13 -2.15 -3.50
N VAL A 115 5.82 -2.30 -3.62
CA VAL A 115 4.82 -1.35 -3.13
C VAL A 115 3.90 -2.09 -2.16
N THR A 116 3.67 -1.54 -0.97
CA THR A 116 2.78 -2.16 0.02
C THR A 116 1.88 -1.14 0.72
N ALA A 117 0.73 -1.61 1.21
CA ALA A 117 -0.16 -0.86 2.11
C ALA A 117 -0.19 -1.45 3.53
N ASN A 118 0.71 -2.39 3.83
CA ASN A 118 0.71 -3.20 5.03
C ASN A 118 1.31 -2.47 6.24
N LYS A 119 0.49 -1.65 6.90
CA LYS A 119 0.92 -0.86 8.06
C LYS A 119 1.44 -1.71 9.21
N ASP A 120 0.85 -2.91 9.42
CA ASP A 120 1.23 -3.78 10.52
C ASP A 120 2.68 -4.25 10.37
N LEU A 121 3.03 -4.69 9.18
CA LEU A 121 4.38 -5.13 8.85
C LEU A 121 5.39 -3.97 8.89
N ILE A 122 5.02 -2.79 8.37
CA ILE A 122 5.93 -1.64 8.36
C ILE A 122 6.18 -1.13 9.78
N ALA A 123 5.16 -1.09 10.63
CA ALA A 123 5.30 -0.67 12.02
C ALA A 123 6.12 -1.67 12.86
N ALA A 124 6.13 -2.95 12.48
CA ALA A 124 6.93 -3.97 13.16
C ALA A 124 8.37 -4.04 12.62
N ASP A 125 8.52 -4.24 11.32
CA ASP A 125 9.78 -4.63 10.66
C ASP A 125 10.20 -3.70 9.52
N GLY A 126 9.62 -2.51 9.42
CA GLY A 126 9.85 -1.56 8.32
C GLY A 126 11.33 -1.26 8.08
N HIS A 127 12.13 -1.16 9.16
CA HIS A 127 13.56 -0.93 9.06
C HIS A 127 14.29 -2.07 8.34
N ILE A 128 13.92 -3.33 8.57
CA ILE A 128 14.51 -4.51 7.91
C ILE A 128 14.20 -4.48 6.41
N LEU A 129 12.95 -4.13 6.07
CA LEU A 129 12.51 -4.05 4.67
C LEU A 129 13.22 -2.91 3.91
N LEU A 130 13.34 -1.75 4.54
CA LEU A 130 14.05 -0.59 3.98
C LEU A 130 15.55 -0.86 3.81
N ASP A 131 16.21 -1.46 4.81
CA ASP A 131 17.63 -1.84 4.72
C ASP A 131 17.86 -2.88 3.61
N THR A 132 16.94 -3.85 3.45
CA THR A 132 17.01 -4.85 2.38
C THR A 132 16.82 -4.21 1.00
N ALA A 133 15.86 -3.29 0.86
CA ALA A 133 15.64 -2.55 -0.37
C ALA A 133 16.89 -1.73 -0.75
N ALA A 134 17.44 -0.99 0.20
CA ALA A 134 18.65 -0.19 -0.01
C ALA A 134 19.86 -1.04 -0.42
N LYS A 135 20.07 -2.18 0.26
CA LYS A 135 21.15 -3.13 -0.05
C LYS A 135 21.05 -3.66 -1.49
N ASN A 136 19.83 -3.94 -1.95
CA ASN A 136 19.57 -4.46 -3.29
C ASN A 136 19.35 -3.35 -4.34
N LYS A 137 19.45 -2.07 -3.97
CA LYS A 137 19.21 -0.89 -4.82
C LYS A 137 17.83 -0.94 -5.49
N LYS A 138 16.81 -1.28 -4.67
CA LYS A 138 15.41 -1.35 -5.07
C LYS A 138 14.56 -0.36 -4.28
N ASP A 139 13.46 0.06 -4.90
CA ASP A 139 12.48 0.89 -4.24
C ASP A 139 11.54 0.04 -3.38
N PHE A 140 11.29 0.54 -2.17
CA PHE A 140 10.25 0.04 -1.26
C PHE A 140 9.33 1.18 -0.88
N LEU A 141 8.12 1.18 -1.44
CA LEU A 141 7.14 2.26 -1.30
C LEU A 141 5.94 1.79 -0.48
N HIS A 142 5.49 2.64 0.45
CA HIS A 142 4.44 2.29 1.41
C HIS A 142 3.48 3.46 1.70
N GLU A 143 3.20 4.29 0.70
CA GLU A 143 2.33 5.47 0.86
C GLU A 143 0.97 5.13 1.50
N ALA A 144 0.32 4.07 1.02
CA ALA A 144 -1.01 3.68 1.49
C ALA A 144 -1.03 2.99 2.87
N ALA A 145 0.13 2.82 3.52
CA ALA A 145 0.19 2.32 4.90
C ALA A 145 -0.35 3.33 5.92
N VAL A 146 -0.30 4.63 5.59
CA VAL A 146 -0.87 5.71 6.42
C VAL A 146 -1.74 6.60 5.55
N ALA A 147 -2.86 7.08 6.09
CA ALA A 147 -3.80 8.01 5.46
C ALA A 147 -4.49 7.50 4.18
N GLY A 148 -4.35 6.23 3.83
CA GLY A 148 -5.05 5.60 2.70
C GLY A 148 -4.79 6.31 1.37
N GLY A 149 -5.79 6.97 0.82
CA GLY A 149 -5.69 7.72 -0.44
C GLY A 149 -5.12 9.14 -0.31
N ILE A 150 -4.79 9.60 0.90
CA ILE A 150 -4.23 10.94 1.12
C ILE A 150 -2.70 10.84 1.20
N PRO A 151 -1.94 11.46 0.26
CA PRO A 151 -0.49 11.38 0.29
C PRO A 151 0.08 12.12 1.50
N ILE A 152 0.91 11.46 2.29
CA ILE A 152 1.60 12.06 3.45
C ILE A 152 3.07 11.64 3.53
N ILE A 153 3.39 10.37 3.28
CA ILE A 153 4.75 9.84 3.39
C ILE A 153 5.65 10.47 2.32
N ARG A 154 5.20 10.47 1.07
CA ARG A 154 5.95 11.10 -0.04
C ARG A 154 6.14 12.60 0.16
N PRO A 155 5.14 13.41 0.53
CA PRO A 155 5.35 14.82 0.88
C PRO A 155 6.40 15.02 1.96
N ILE A 156 6.37 14.27 3.05
CA ILE A 156 7.38 14.37 4.12
C ILE A 156 8.77 14.02 3.58
N LYS A 157 8.92 12.90 2.86
CA LYS A 157 10.22 12.42 2.38
C LYS A 157 10.81 13.24 1.23
N GLN A 158 10.00 13.79 0.36
CA GLN A 158 10.46 14.44 -0.88
C GLN A 158 10.26 15.95 -0.85
N CYS A 159 9.02 16.41 -0.58
CA CYS A 159 8.74 17.84 -0.65
C CYS A 159 9.32 18.61 0.56
N LEU A 160 9.37 17.99 1.73
CA LEU A 160 9.88 18.58 2.96
C LEU A 160 11.30 18.10 3.33
N ALA A 161 12.02 17.44 2.42
CA ALA A 161 13.33 16.87 2.70
C ALA A 161 14.37 17.88 3.20
N GLY A 162 14.26 19.14 2.83
CA GLY A 162 15.13 20.25 3.29
C GLY A 162 14.67 20.90 4.60
N ASN A 163 13.57 20.47 5.20
CA ASN A 163 13.01 21.07 6.41
C ASN A 163 13.34 20.24 7.65
N HIS A 164 13.48 20.95 8.77
CA HIS A 164 13.49 20.31 10.09
C HIS A 164 12.06 20.20 10.60
N ILE A 165 11.56 18.99 10.74
CA ILE A 165 10.22 18.71 11.27
C ILE A 165 10.35 18.52 12.78
N SER A 166 9.71 19.39 13.55
CA SER A 166 9.72 19.34 15.02
C SER A 166 8.54 18.55 15.59
N GLU A 167 7.42 18.51 14.86
CA GLU A 167 6.20 17.86 15.31
C GLU A 167 5.35 17.41 14.13
N VAL A 168 4.63 16.31 14.32
CA VAL A 168 3.56 15.84 13.42
C VAL A 168 2.30 15.62 14.25
N MET A 169 1.22 16.32 13.89
CA MET A 169 -0.06 16.24 14.58
C MET A 169 -1.18 15.97 13.58
N GLY A 170 -2.11 15.07 13.92
CA GLY A 170 -3.24 14.79 13.05
C GLY A 170 -4.20 13.74 13.62
N ILE A 171 -5.35 13.63 12.95
CA ILE A 171 -6.32 12.56 13.20
C ILE A 171 -5.96 11.40 12.27
N VAL A 172 -5.60 10.27 12.85
CA VAL A 172 -5.11 9.10 12.10
C VAL A 172 -6.05 7.90 12.14
N ASN A 173 -7.15 7.98 12.91
CA ASN A 173 -8.18 6.92 12.98
C ASN A 173 -9.58 7.54 12.89
N GLY A 174 -10.36 7.12 11.89
CA GLY A 174 -11.70 7.65 11.62
C GLY A 174 -12.74 7.20 12.64
N THR A 175 -12.68 5.94 13.07
CA THR A 175 -13.63 5.33 14.02
C THR A 175 -13.57 6.03 15.37
N THR A 176 -12.38 6.17 15.95
CA THR A 176 -12.23 6.85 17.24
C THR A 176 -12.50 8.35 17.13
N ASN A 177 -12.16 8.98 16.01
CA ASN A 177 -12.55 10.38 15.78
C ASN A 177 -14.07 10.55 15.80
N PHE A 178 -14.82 9.66 15.14
CA PHE A 178 -16.29 9.67 15.18
C PHE A 178 -16.81 9.53 16.61
N ILE A 179 -16.35 8.49 17.34
CA ILE A 179 -16.77 8.19 18.71
C ILE A 179 -16.51 9.40 19.63
N LEU A 180 -15.27 9.91 19.64
CA LEU A 180 -14.89 11.06 20.48
C LEU A 180 -15.66 12.33 20.12
N THR A 181 -15.98 12.52 18.85
CA THR A 181 -16.83 13.65 18.41
C THR A 181 -18.23 13.55 18.98
N LYS A 182 -18.85 12.38 18.94
CA LYS A 182 -20.19 12.14 19.54
C LYS A 182 -20.18 12.35 21.05
N MET A 183 -19.14 11.85 21.73
CA MET A 183 -18.99 12.05 23.17
C MET A 183 -18.81 13.51 23.53
N SER A 184 -17.94 14.25 22.81
CA SER A 184 -17.61 15.64 23.16
C SER A 184 -18.67 16.66 22.75
N GLN A 185 -19.34 16.48 21.61
CA GLN A 185 -20.29 17.44 21.08
C GLN A 185 -21.73 17.14 21.47
N GLU A 186 -22.09 15.87 21.62
CA GLU A 186 -23.48 15.44 21.89
C GLU A 186 -23.65 14.86 23.31
N GLY A 187 -22.56 14.75 24.09
CA GLY A 187 -22.59 14.18 25.44
C GLY A 187 -22.92 12.69 25.48
N MET A 188 -22.70 11.98 24.36
CA MET A 188 -23.02 10.57 24.25
C MET A 188 -22.06 9.70 25.09
N GLU A 189 -22.56 8.68 25.75
CA GLU A 189 -21.71 7.73 26.43
C GLU A 189 -20.91 6.88 25.42
N PHE A 190 -19.70 6.42 25.80
CA PHE A 190 -18.79 5.68 24.91
C PHE A 190 -19.49 4.45 24.27
N LYS A 191 -20.22 3.68 25.06
CA LYS A 191 -20.92 2.48 24.57
C LYS A 191 -21.94 2.80 23.47
N ASP A 192 -22.67 3.88 23.63
CA ASP A 192 -23.70 4.28 22.67
C ASP A 192 -23.07 4.85 21.41
N ALA A 193 -21.99 5.63 21.55
CA ALA A 193 -21.21 6.14 20.42
C ALA A 193 -20.55 5.02 19.61
N LEU A 194 -20.03 4.00 20.27
CA LEU A 194 -19.46 2.80 19.61
C LEU A 194 -20.55 2.00 18.90
N ALA A 195 -21.70 1.78 19.52
CA ALA A 195 -22.83 1.07 18.90
C ALA A 195 -23.29 1.81 17.64
N LEU A 196 -23.43 3.13 17.71
CA LEU A 196 -23.77 3.98 16.57
C LEU A 196 -22.69 3.92 15.47
N ALA A 197 -21.41 3.94 15.84
CA ALA A 197 -20.29 3.80 14.88
C ALA A 197 -20.37 2.47 14.13
N THR A 198 -20.72 1.39 14.82
CA THR A 198 -20.91 0.06 14.22
C THR A 198 -22.11 0.02 13.29
N GLU A 199 -23.25 0.57 13.71
CA GLU A 199 -24.48 0.64 12.91
C GLU A 199 -24.25 1.42 11.59
N LEU A 200 -23.51 2.52 11.66
CA LEU A 200 -23.19 3.35 10.50
C LEU A 200 -22.03 2.82 9.65
N GLY A 201 -21.37 1.73 10.07
CA GLY A 201 -20.26 1.11 9.34
C GLY A 201 -18.92 1.81 9.51
N TYR A 202 -18.75 2.69 10.50
CA TYR A 202 -17.46 3.28 10.86
C TYR A 202 -16.60 2.29 11.68
N ALA A 203 -17.22 1.45 12.49
CA ALA A 203 -16.55 0.40 13.24
C ALA A 203 -16.92 -0.98 12.68
N GLU A 204 -15.93 -1.87 12.60
CA GLU A 204 -16.15 -3.28 12.28
C GLU A 204 -16.74 -4.04 13.49
N ALA A 205 -17.14 -5.31 13.28
CA ALA A 205 -17.67 -6.17 14.33
C ALA A 205 -16.67 -6.38 15.49
N ASP A 206 -15.37 -6.39 15.18
CA ASP A 206 -14.29 -6.34 16.17
C ASP A 206 -13.54 -5.01 16.05
N PRO A 207 -13.90 -3.99 16.85
CA PRO A 207 -13.30 -2.67 16.81
C PRO A 207 -12.02 -2.55 17.65
N THR A 208 -11.49 -3.63 18.21
CA THR A 208 -10.39 -3.65 19.17
C THR A 208 -9.18 -2.84 18.66
N ALA A 209 -8.79 -3.01 17.40
CA ALA A 209 -7.65 -2.28 16.83
C ALA A 209 -7.83 -0.75 16.85
N ASP A 210 -9.06 -0.28 16.74
CA ASP A 210 -9.39 1.14 16.79
C ASP A 210 -9.48 1.64 18.24
N ILE A 211 -10.30 1.00 19.07
CA ILE A 211 -10.58 1.49 20.43
C ILE A 211 -9.42 1.34 21.42
N GLU A 212 -8.55 0.33 21.20
CA GLU A 212 -7.32 0.15 21.97
C GLU A 212 -6.13 0.98 21.42
N GLY A 213 -6.36 1.76 20.37
CA GLY A 213 -5.34 2.64 19.79
C GLY A 213 -4.27 1.92 18.96
N LEU A 214 -4.40 0.62 18.68
CA LEU A 214 -3.40 -0.16 17.97
C LEU A 214 -3.21 0.32 16.53
N ASP A 215 -4.30 0.68 15.84
CA ASP A 215 -4.25 1.26 14.50
C ASP A 215 -3.54 2.62 14.50
N ALA A 216 -3.90 3.50 15.43
CA ALA A 216 -3.26 4.81 15.58
C ALA A 216 -1.78 4.69 15.94
N GLY A 217 -1.42 3.82 16.88
CA GLY A 217 -0.04 3.58 17.30
C GLY A 217 0.84 3.10 16.16
N ARG A 218 0.38 2.16 15.31
CA ARG A 218 1.12 1.72 14.13
C ARG A 218 1.39 2.87 13.15
N LYS A 219 0.39 3.72 12.92
CA LYS A 219 0.52 4.89 12.04
C LYS A 219 1.48 5.92 12.62
N VAL A 220 1.44 6.14 13.95
CA VAL A 220 2.38 7.02 14.65
C VAL A 220 3.82 6.52 14.51
N ALA A 221 4.08 5.22 14.72
CA ALA A 221 5.40 4.64 14.54
C ALA A 221 5.95 4.87 13.11
N ILE A 222 5.11 4.67 12.09
CA ILE A 222 5.48 4.89 10.68
C ILE A 222 5.77 6.38 10.43
N LEU A 223 4.88 7.27 10.85
CA LEU A 223 5.04 8.70 10.65
C LEU A 223 6.25 9.26 11.39
N ALA A 224 6.50 8.82 12.62
CA ALA A 224 7.67 9.21 13.40
C ALA A 224 8.96 8.76 12.71
N SER A 225 9.00 7.51 12.21
CA SER A 225 10.15 7.00 11.47
C SER A 225 10.48 7.86 10.26
N VAL A 226 9.45 8.26 9.51
CA VAL A 226 9.60 9.05 8.27
C VAL A 226 9.93 10.51 8.57
N ALA A 227 9.21 11.15 9.51
CA ALA A 227 9.32 12.58 9.77
C ALA A 227 10.61 12.94 10.52
N PHE A 228 11.04 12.08 11.45
CA PHE A 228 12.20 12.34 12.30
C PHE A 228 13.45 11.59 11.86
N ASN A 229 13.39 10.88 10.71
CA ASN A 229 14.48 10.05 10.18
C ASN A 229 15.05 9.09 11.25
N SER A 230 14.18 8.44 11.97
CA SER A 230 14.50 7.56 13.11
C SER A 230 13.92 6.16 12.88
N ARG A 231 14.43 5.16 13.58
CA ARG A 231 13.88 3.80 13.56
C ARG A 231 12.92 3.66 14.74
N VAL A 232 11.65 3.92 14.50
CA VAL A 232 10.58 3.78 15.49
C VAL A 232 9.73 2.57 15.11
N VAL A 233 9.58 1.62 16.02
CA VAL A 233 8.70 0.45 15.87
C VAL A 233 7.46 0.62 16.74
N PHE A 234 6.42 -0.18 16.48
CA PHE A 234 5.16 -0.08 17.22
C PHE A 234 5.32 -0.18 18.75
N ASN A 235 6.28 -0.98 19.22
CA ASN A 235 6.53 -1.15 20.66
C ASN A 235 7.19 0.07 21.33
N ASP A 236 7.62 1.06 20.56
CA ASP A 236 8.18 2.33 21.06
C ASP A 236 7.11 3.39 21.31
N VAL A 237 5.85 3.11 20.92
CA VAL A 237 4.72 4.05 20.95
C VAL A 237 3.81 3.79 22.15
#